data_c95186506dd2315f02c794c8d2bfe33f
#
_entry.id   c95186506dd2315f02c794c8d2bfe33f
#
_cell.length_a   1.000
_cell.length_b   1.000
_cell.length_c   1.000
_cell.angle_alpha   90.00
_cell.angle_beta   90.00
_cell.angle_gamma   90.00
#
_symmetry.space_group_name_H-M   'P 1'
#
loop_
_entity.id
_entity.type
_entity.pdbx_description
1 polymer ?
#
loop_
_entity_poly.entity_id
_entity_poly.type
_entity_poly.pdbx_seq_one_letter_code
_entity_poly.pdbx_strand_id
1 'polypeptide(L)'
;MHNFSDQCLDLARSLLSNNLQHINEDGSVTPAPGEQARVDEPGHAALAIGEFFRATGEVELGEHDLYDLTARCVTQQAFVEEENDNGIAYASLGLLSFGASKERNAVWERLLDPTREQLDRGLLERSEYDDHFQAFSIAKSVARFSFGLTKKDDTGKVIDRFVEGIEKNSSGGFCNDDPNGPSGVYDIYGLLSFIFVRQALQLHANVHLKDRKLPKLRTFAEKYLRMLPD
;
A
#
# COMPACT_ATOMS: atom_id res chain seq x y z
N MET A 1 -12.90 -18.73 24.19
CA MET A 1 -13.11 -17.32 23.79
C MET A 1 -12.18 -17.07 22.62
N HIS A 2 -12.74 -16.87 21.42
CA HIS A 2 -11.92 -16.40 20.31
C HIS A 2 -11.38 -15.01 20.66
N ASN A 3 -10.10 -14.82 20.50
CA ASN A 3 -9.46 -13.53 20.64
C ASN A 3 -10.00 -12.60 19.54
N PHE A 4 -10.10 -11.30 19.79
CA PHE A 4 -10.51 -10.29 18.79
C PHE A 4 -9.68 -10.39 17.51
N SER A 5 -8.38 -10.69 17.62
CA SER A 5 -7.49 -10.91 16.49
C SER A 5 -7.92 -12.10 15.60
N ASP A 6 -8.36 -13.21 16.22
CA ASP A 6 -8.81 -14.40 15.49
C ASP A 6 -10.09 -14.08 14.71
N GLN A 7 -11.02 -13.35 15.32
CA GLN A 7 -12.26 -12.91 14.66
C GLN A 7 -11.99 -12.02 13.45
N CYS A 8 -11.02 -11.10 13.57
CA CYS A 8 -10.60 -10.25 12.46
C CYS A 8 -9.99 -11.06 11.31
N LEU A 9 -9.17 -12.07 11.62
CA LEU A 9 -8.57 -12.94 10.61
C LEU A 9 -9.63 -13.82 9.92
N ASP A 10 -10.59 -14.36 10.66
CA ASP A 10 -11.69 -15.16 10.09
C ASP A 10 -12.55 -14.31 9.15
N LEU A 11 -12.86 -13.07 9.55
CA LEU A 11 -13.56 -12.10 8.69
C LEU A 11 -12.76 -11.78 7.43
N ALA A 12 -11.47 -11.46 7.58
CA ALA A 12 -10.59 -11.16 6.45
C ALA A 12 -10.51 -12.34 5.48
N ARG A 13 -10.39 -13.56 6.00
CA ARG A 13 -10.41 -14.80 5.20
C ARG A 13 -11.72 -14.94 4.41
N SER A 14 -12.86 -14.77 5.08
CA SER A 14 -14.16 -14.86 4.43
C SER A 14 -14.35 -13.82 3.34
N LEU A 15 -14.00 -12.56 3.63
CA LEU A 15 -14.08 -11.47 2.66
C LEU A 15 -13.16 -11.73 1.47
N LEU A 16 -11.92 -12.11 1.72
CA LEU A 16 -10.96 -12.37 0.65
C LEU A 16 -11.43 -13.55 -0.22
N SER A 17 -11.81 -14.69 0.37
CA SER A 17 -12.30 -15.87 -0.36
C SER A 17 -13.46 -15.51 -1.30
N ASN A 18 -14.37 -14.65 -0.85
CA ASN A 18 -15.50 -14.22 -1.67
C ASN A 18 -15.10 -13.28 -2.81
N ASN A 19 -13.97 -12.60 -2.70
CA ASN A 19 -13.53 -11.63 -3.69
C ASN A 19 -12.52 -12.18 -4.69
N LEU A 20 -11.76 -13.23 -4.35
CA LEU A 20 -10.75 -13.80 -5.27
C LEU A 20 -11.34 -14.29 -6.59
N GLN A 21 -12.60 -14.77 -6.58
CA GLN A 21 -13.31 -15.21 -7.79
C GLN A 21 -13.58 -14.07 -8.80
N HIS A 22 -13.47 -12.82 -8.39
CA HIS A 22 -13.64 -11.65 -9.26
C HIS A 22 -12.34 -11.19 -9.92
N ILE A 23 -11.21 -11.83 -9.60
CA ILE A 23 -9.93 -11.60 -10.26
C ILE A 23 -9.85 -12.48 -11.49
N ASN A 24 -9.79 -11.84 -12.65
CA ASN A 24 -9.73 -12.50 -13.95
C ASN A 24 -8.33 -13.13 -14.21
N GLU A 25 -8.22 -13.91 -15.29
CA GLU A 25 -6.96 -14.55 -15.68
C GLU A 25 -5.85 -13.55 -16.01
N ASP A 26 -6.21 -12.36 -16.49
CA ASP A 26 -5.28 -11.28 -16.80
C ASP A 26 -4.93 -10.40 -15.58
N GLY A 27 -5.52 -10.67 -14.42
CA GLY A 27 -5.32 -9.90 -13.18
C GLY A 27 -6.22 -8.68 -13.03
N SER A 28 -7.08 -8.39 -14.01
CA SER A 28 -8.13 -7.39 -13.85
C SER A 28 -9.18 -7.83 -12.83
N VAL A 29 -9.90 -6.88 -12.25
CA VAL A 29 -10.95 -7.17 -11.28
C VAL A 29 -12.30 -6.86 -11.89
N THR A 30 -13.23 -7.81 -11.84
CA THR A 30 -14.61 -7.61 -12.28
C THR A 30 -15.36 -6.82 -11.19
N PRO A 31 -15.88 -5.62 -11.50
CA PRO A 31 -16.59 -4.79 -10.53
C PRO A 31 -17.91 -5.45 -10.10
N ALA A 32 -18.42 -5.04 -8.94
CA ALA A 32 -19.75 -5.44 -8.50
C ALA A 32 -20.84 -4.98 -9.50
N PRO A 33 -21.97 -5.70 -9.59
CA PRO A 33 -23.04 -5.33 -10.51
C PRO A 33 -23.52 -3.89 -10.29
N GLY A 34 -23.43 -3.08 -11.33
CA GLY A 34 -23.82 -1.66 -11.31
C GLY A 34 -22.68 -0.70 -10.97
N GLU A 35 -21.49 -1.19 -10.65
CA GLU A 35 -20.29 -0.39 -10.44
C GLU A 35 -19.44 -0.32 -11.71
N GLN A 36 -18.63 0.72 -11.83
CA GLN A 36 -17.64 0.85 -12.90
C GLN A 36 -16.30 0.27 -12.41
N ALA A 37 -15.60 -0.43 -13.31
CA ALA A 37 -14.24 -0.89 -13.03
C ALA A 37 -13.33 0.32 -12.75
N ARG A 38 -12.56 0.22 -11.69
CA ARG A 38 -11.57 1.24 -11.32
C ARG A 38 -10.18 0.78 -11.75
N VAL A 39 -9.40 1.72 -12.21
CA VAL A 39 -8.04 1.47 -12.74
C VAL A 39 -7.05 1.03 -11.65
N ASP A 40 -7.35 1.26 -10.37
CA ASP A 40 -6.52 0.93 -9.21
C ASP A 40 -6.93 -0.38 -8.51
N GLU A 41 -8.01 -1.04 -8.94
CA GLU A 41 -8.50 -2.29 -8.32
C GLU A 41 -7.50 -3.44 -8.33
N PRO A 42 -6.73 -3.70 -9.41
CA PRO A 42 -5.72 -4.75 -9.37
C PRO A 42 -4.66 -4.48 -8.28
N GLY A 43 -4.29 -3.22 -8.07
CA GLY A 43 -3.39 -2.81 -7.01
C GLY A 43 -3.96 -3.07 -5.61
N HIS A 44 -5.24 -2.74 -5.38
CA HIS A 44 -5.93 -3.05 -4.14
C HIS A 44 -6.03 -4.55 -3.88
N ALA A 45 -6.35 -5.34 -4.91
CA ALA A 45 -6.39 -6.79 -4.81
C ALA A 45 -5.03 -7.37 -4.42
N ALA A 46 -3.94 -6.92 -5.07
CA ALA A 46 -2.58 -7.33 -4.73
C ALA A 46 -2.23 -6.99 -3.27
N LEU A 47 -2.61 -5.78 -2.79
CA LEU A 47 -2.39 -5.37 -1.40
C LEU A 47 -3.16 -6.27 -0.42
N ALA A 48 -4.45 -6.52 -0.67
CA ALA A 48 -5.29 -7.32 0.20
C ALA A 48 -4.76 -8.76 0.32
N ILE A 49 -4.38 -9.39 -0.80
CA ILE A 49 -3.78 -10.73 -0.84
C ILE A 49 -2.45 -10.74 -0.09
N GLY A 50 -1.58 -9.77 -0.35
CA GLY A 50 -0.27 -9.66 0.30
C GLY A 50 -0.37 -9.49 1.81
N GLU A 51 -1.28 -8.66 2.30
CA GLU A 51 -1.49 -8.47 3.74
C GLU A 51 -2.09 -9.70 4.41
N PHE A 52 -3.00 -10.41 3.73
CA PHE A 52 -3.51 -11.69 4.21
C PHE A 52 -2.37 -12.71 4.35
N PHE A 53 -1.54 -12.87 3.31
CA PHE A 53 -0.35 -13.72 3.37
C PHE A 53 0.57 -13.33 4.53
N ARG A 54 0.86 -12.05 4.70
CA ARG A 54 1.73 -11.55 5.78
C ARG A 54 1.17 -11.85 7.17
N ALA A 55 -0.15 -11.83 7.33
CA ALA A 55 -0.83 -12.09 8.59
C ALA A 55 -0.92 -13.59 8.92
N THR A 56 -1.05 -14.46 7.91
CA THR A 56 -1.35 -15.88 8.09
C THR A 56 -0.21 -16.82 7.68
N GLY A 57 0.63 -16.41 6.74
CA GLY A 57 1.62 -17.27 6.07
C GLY A 57 1.02 -18.23 5.06
N GLU A 58 -0.29 -18.13 4.78
CA GLU A 58 -0.97 -19.03 3.85
C GLU A 58 -0.68 -18.63 2.41
N VAL A 59 -0.32 -19.59 1.60
CA VAL A 59 0.01 -19.41 0.18
C VAL A 59 -1.13 -19.81 -0.75
N GLU A 60 -2.14 -20.47 -0.20
CA GLU A 60 -3.34 -20.92 -0.92
C GLU A 60 -4.58 -20.48 -0.13
N LEU A 61 -5.63 -20.11 -0.84
CA LEU A 61 -6.94 -19.83 -0.27
C LEU A 61 -8.03 -20.40 -1.19
N GLY A 62 -8.68 -21.47 -0.73
CA GLY A 62 -9.54 -22.28 -1.59
C GLY A 62 -8.74 -22.94 -2.71
N GLU A 63 -9.13 -22.71 -3.96
CA GLU A 63 -8.44 -23.24 -5.15
C GLU A 63 -7.40 -22.24 -5.74
N HIS A 64 -7.15 -21.13 -5.05
CA HIS A 64 -6.33 -20.05 -5.55
C HIS A 64 -4.92 -20.07 -4.95
N ASP A 65 -3.89 -20.06 -5.82
CA ASP A 65 -2.49 -19.76 -5.48
C ASP A 65 -2.35 -18.25 -5.31
N LEU A 66 -2.07 -17.78 -4.10
CA LEU A 66 -1.98 -16.35 -3.77
C LEU A 66 -0.76 -15.68 -4.40
N TYR A 67 0.32 -16.42 -4.64
CA TYR A 67 1.47 -15.89 -5.37
C TYR A 67 1.11 -15.59 -6.83
N ASP A 68 0.39 -16.51 -7.48
CA ASP A 68 0.00 -16.38 -8.88
C ASP A 68 -1.02 -15.25 -9.07
N LEU A 69 -2.05 -15.20 -8.23
CA LEU A 69 -3.03 -14.11 -8.26
C LEU A 69 -2.37 -12.74 -8.05
N THR A 70 -1.46 -12.63 -7.06
CA THR A 70 -0.75 -11.38 -6.84
C THR A 70 0.10 -10.99 -8.03
N ALA A 71 0.81 -11.95 -8.65
CA ALA A 71 1.62 -11.69 -9.83
C ALA A 71 0.78 -11.18 -11.01
N ARG A 72 -0.42 -11.74 -11.24
CA ARG A 72 -1.36 -11.27 -12.25
C ARG A 72 -1.85 -9.86 -11.96
N CYS A 73 -2.31 -9.59 -10.74
CA CYS A 73 -2.77 -8.26 -10.34
C CYS A 73 -1.67 -7.19 -10.47
N VAL A 74 -0.43 -7.51 -10.05
CA VAL A 74 0.73 -6.61 -10.21
C VAL A 74 1.04 -6.39 -11.68
N THR A 75 0.96 -7.44 -12.51
CA THR A 75 1.18 -7.32 -13.95
C THR A 75 0.13 -6.41 -14.59
N GLN A 76 -1.15 -6.65 -14.31
CA GLN A 76 -2.22 -5.81 -14.83
C GLN A 76 -2.06 -4.35 -14.40
N GLN A 77 -1.75 -4.11 -13.12
CA GLN A 77 -1.57 -2.75 -12.61
C GLN A 77 -0.36 -2.03 -13.24
N ALA A 78 0.71 -2.76 -13.54
CA ALA A 78 1.91 -2.19 -14.15
C ALA A 78 1.68 -1.70 -15.59
N PHE A 79 0.70 -2.26 -16.30
CA PHE A 79 0.36 -1.91 -17.68
C PHE A 79 -0.88 -1.01 -17.82
N VAL A 80 -1.44 -0.50 -16.73
CA VAL A 80 -2.48 0.53 -16.79
C VAL A 80 -1.88 1.81 -17.41
N GLU A 81 -2.50 2.30 -18.50
CA GLU A 81 -1.99 3.46 -19.26
C GLU A 81 -2.35 4.81 -18.61
N GLU A 82 -3.37 4.84 -17.76
CA GLU A 82 -3.78 6.06 -17.06
C GLU A 82 -2.84 6.35 -15.89
N GLU A 83 -2.62 7.64 -15.59
CA GLU A 83 -1.91 8.05 -14.39
C GLU A 83 -2.57 7.45 -13.15
N ASN A 84 -1.89 6.50 -12.54
CA ASN A 84 -2.43 5.73 -11.42
C ASN A 84 -1.39 5.45 -10.33
N ASP A 85 -0.96 6.52 -9.69
CA ASP A 85 -0.01 6.45 -8.58
C ASP A 85 -0.48 5.57 -7.44
N ASN A 86 -1.79 5.55 -7.19
CA ASN A 86 -2.40 4.79 -6.11
C ASN A 86 -2.30 3.30 -6.39
N GLY A 87 -2.71 2.85 -7.57
CA GLY A 87 -2.69 1.45 -7.95
C GLY A 87 -1.29 0.86 -7.91
N ILE A 88 -0.29 1.57 -8.45
CA ILE A 88 1.12 1.15 -8.39
C ILE A 88 1.65 1.10 -6.96
N ALA A 89 1.27 2.05 -6.10
CA ALA A 89 1.69 2.05 -4.71
C ALA A 89 1.07 0.85 -3.95
N TYR A 90 -0.21 0.58 -4.14
CA TYR A 90 -0.89 -0.58 -3.55
C TYR A 90 -0.30 -1.91 -4.06
N ALA A 91 -0.13 -2.06 -5.38
CA ALA A 91 0.46 -3.25 -5.97
C ALA A 91 1.87 -3.52 -5.43
N SER A 92 2.68 -2.47 -5.26
CA SER A 92 4.04 -2.60 -4.74
C SER A 92 4.08 -3.02 -3.27
N LEU A 93 3.15 -2.55 -2.43
CA LEU A 93 3.04 -3.00 -1.05
C LEU A 93 2.54 -4.44 -0.96
N GLY A 94 1.55 -4.81 -1.77
CA GLY A 94 1.11 -6.18 -1.90
C GLY A 94 2.25 -7.12 -2.26
N LEU A 95 3.02 -6.75 -3.27
CA LEU A 95 4.21 -7.49 -3.70
C LEU A 95 5.25 -7.60 -2.58
N LEU A 96 5.59 -6.50 -1.88
CA LEU A 96 6.54 -6.48 -0.77
C LEU A 96 6.10 -7.35 0.42
N SER A 97 4.81 -7.59 0.60
CA SER A 97 4.28 -8.42 1.68
C SER A 97 4.72 -9.88 1.57
N PHE A 98 5.09 -10.33 0.38
CA PHE A 98 5.65 -11.68 0.13
C PHE A 98 7.18 -11.76 0.30
N GLY A 99 7.84 -10.66 0.60
CA GLY A 99 9.27 -10.60 0.87
C GLY A 99 9.85 -9.23 0.54
N ALA A 100 10.57 -8.66 1.50
CA ALA A 100 11.10 -7.29 1.42
C ALA A 100 12.36 -7.17 0.52
N SER A 101 12.70 -8.18 -0.28
CA SER A 101 13.76 -8.11 -1.29
C SER A 101 13.43 -9.04 -2.45
N LYS A 102 13.91 -8.70 -3.64
CA LYS A 102 13.67 -9.50 -4.85
C LYS A 102 14.15 -10.94 -4.74
N GLU A 103 15.25 -11.19 -4.00
CA GLU A 103 15.86 -12.51 -3.84
C GLU A 103 15.06 -13.45 -2.92
N ARG A 104 14.08 -12.90 -2.18
CA ARG A 104 13.26 -13.63 -1.21
C ARG A 104 11.78 -13.50 -1.48
N ASN A 105 11.40 -12.98 -2.63
CA ASN A 105 10.02 -12.70 -2.98
C ASN A 105 9.54 -13.63 -4.09
N ALA A 106 8.77 -14.64 -3.72
CA ALA A 106 8.28 -15.65 -4.67
C ALA A 106 7.34 -15.07 -5.73
N VAL A 107 6.64 -13.98 -5.44
CA VAL A 107 5.82 -13.28 -6.44
C VAL A 107 6.70 -12.54 -7.44
N TRP A 108 7.77 -11.87 -6.97
CA TRP A 108 8.73 -11.21 -7.87
C TRP A 108 9.36 -12.18 -8.87
N GLU A 109 9.67 -13.40 -8.45
CA GLU A 109 10.23 -14.44 -9.33
C GLU A 109 9.27 -14.84 -10.44
N ARG A 110 7.96 -14.73 -10.21
CA ARG A 110 6.91 -15.05 -11.21
C ARG A 110 6.65 -13.91 -12.22
N LEU A 111 7.07 -12.68 -11.90
CA LEU A 111 6.89 -11.57 -12.83
C LEU A 111 7.83 -11.72 -14.03
N LEU A 112 7.31 -11.47 -15.23
CA LEU A 112 8.12 -11.42 -16.46
C LEU A 112 8.95 -10.13 -16.50
N ASP A 113 10.06 -10.15 -17.23
CA ASP A 113 10.93 -8.98 -17.34
C ASP A 113 10.20 -7.72 -17.85
N PRO A 114 9.30 -7.78 -18.86
CA PRO A 114 8.53 -6.60 -19.26
C PRO A 114 7.68 -6.01 -18.12
N THR A 115 7.09 -6.86 -17.27
CA THR A 115 6.32 -6.41 -16.09
C THR A 115 7.23 -5.72 -15.08
N ARG A 116 8.41 -6.28 -14.80
CA ARG A 116 9.38 -5.67 -13.86
C ARG A 116 9.86 -4.31 -14.37
N GLU A 117 10.13 -4.19 -15.68
CA GLU A 117 10.52 -2.93 -16.31
C GLU A 117 9.42 -1.88 -16.24
N GLN A 118 8.17 -2.27 -16.51
CA GLN A 118 7.03 -1.36 -16.45
C GLN A 118 6.73 -0.94 -15.01
N LEU A 119 6.83 -1.88 -14.07
CA LEU A 119 6.69 -1.58 -12.63
C LEU A 119 7.76 -0.58 -12.17
N ASP A 120 9.05 -0.75 -12.57
CA ASP A 120 10.11 0.20 -12.22
C ASP A 120 9.83 1.61 -12.77
N ARG A 121 9.29 1.73 -13.99
CA ARG A 121 8.86 3.02 -14.55
C ARG A 121 7.77 3.66 -13.71
N GLY A 122 6.69 2.95 -13.42
CA GLY A 122 5.59 3.47 -12.60
C GLY A 122 6.02 3.85 -11.17
N LEU A 123 6.97 3.09 -10.59
CA LEU A 123 7.56 3.42 -9.30
C LEU A 123 8.50 4.64 -9.36
N LEU A 124 9.06 4.95 -10.52
CA LEU A 124 9.93 6.12 -10.71
C LEU A 124 9.14 7.42 -10.88
N GLU A 125 7.95 7.34 -11.46
CA GLU A 125 7.08 8.49 -11.64
C GLU A 125 6.81 9.16 -10.30
N ARG A 126 7.11 10.45 -10.22
CA ARG A 126 6.93 11.23 -9.01
C ARG A 126 5.67 12.06 -9.18
N SER A 127 4.71 11.79 -8.34
CA SER A 127 3.66 12.74 -8.06
C SER A 127 4.20 13.81 -7.12
N GLU A 128 4.10 15.06 -7.53
CA GLU A 128 4.39 16.21 -6.66
C GLU A 128 3.13 16.51 -5.84
N TYR A 129 2.86 15.68 -4.83
CA TYR A 129 1.80 15.95 -3.87
C TYR A 129 2.38 16.64 -2.63
N ASP A 130 1.76 17.73 -2.22
CA ASP A 130 2.05 18.43 -0.96
C ASP A 130 1.10 18.02 0.18
N ASP A 131 0.31 16.96 -0.03
CA ASP A 131 -0.77 16.49 0.84
C ASP A 131 -0.60 15.02 1.28
N HIS A 132 -1.67 14.40 1.76
CA HIS A 132 -1.69 13.00 2.20
C HIS A 132 -1.35 11.99 1.09
N PHE A 133 -1.57 12.32 -0.19
CA PHE A 133 -1.19 11.46 -1.32
C PHE A 133 0.33 11.26 -1.42
N GLN A 134 1.14 12.07 -0.75
CA GLN A 134 2.57 11.83 -0.62
C GLN A 134 2.88 10.47 0.05
N ALA A 135 1.91 9.87 0.74
CA ALA A 135 2.01 8.51 1.26
C ALA A 135 2.29 7.48 0.16
N PHE A 136 1.72 7.66 -1.04
CA PHE A 136 1.99 6.79 -2.19
C PHE A 136 3.43 6.91 -2.68
N SER A 137 3.98 8.11 -2.70
CA SER A 137 5.41 8.33 -3.02
C SER A 137 6.33 7.63 -2.02
N ILE A 138 5.93 7.52 -0.74
CA ILE A 138 6.68 6.77 0.27
C ILE A 138 6.65 5.27 -0.06
N ALA A 139 5.48 4.71 -0.36
CA ALA A 139 5.35 3.29 -0.73
C ALA A 139 6.20 2.95 -1.96
N LYS A 140 6.14 3.79 -3.01
CA LYS A 140 6.95 3.66 -4.22
C LYS A 140 8.45 3.71 -3.91
N SER A 141 8.89 4.63 -3.04
CA SER A 141 10.29 4.74 -2.62
C SER A 141 10.76 3.51 -1.84
N VAL A 142 9.91 2.99 -0.93
CA VAL A 142 10.18 1.74 -0.20
C VAL A 142 10.35 0.59 -1.16
N ALA A 143 9.44 0.42 -2.11
CA ALA A 143 9.48 -0.67 -3.08
C ALA A 143 10.73 -0.61 -3.95
N ARG A 144 11.06 0.56 -4.50
CA ARG A 144 12.26 0.72 -5.34
C ARG A 144 13.54 0.37 -4.62
N PHE A 145 13.68 0.79 -3.36
CA PHE A 145 14.88 0.46 -2.58
C PHE A 145 14.89 -1.04 -2.23
N SER A 146 13.76 -1.57 -1.74
CA SER A 146 13.67 -2.95 -1.27
C SER A 146 13.88 -3.97 -2.40
N PHE A 147 13.38 -3.68 -3.61
CA PHE A 147 13.62 -4.53 -4.79
C PHE A 147 14.98 -4.26 -5.48
N GLY A 148 15.80 -3.36 -4.93
CA GLY A 148 17.13 -3.06 -5.48
C GLY A 148 17.08 -2.37 -6.85
N LEU A 149 15.98 -1.68 -7.18
CA LEU A 149 15.81 -0.87 -8.39
C LEU A 149 16.55 0.47 -8.26
N THR A 150 16.91 0.85 -7.06
CA THR A 150 17.77 1.99 -6.76
C THR A 150 18.79 1.64 -5.67
N LYS A 151 19.98 2.24 -5.76
CA LYS A 151 21.01 2.12 -4.72
C LYS A 151 20.85 3.16 -3.62
N LYS A 152 20.08 4.22 -3.89
CA LYS A 152 19.91 5.36 -2.99
C LYS A 152 18.58 5.24 -2.25
N ASP A 153 18.66 5.19 -0.93
CA ASP A 153 17.50 5.20 -0.05
C ASP A 153 17.09 6.63 0.27
N ASP A 154 16.15 7.16 -0.50
CA ASP A 154 15.56 8.48 -0.28
C ASP A 154 14.28 8.43 0.58
N THR A 155 13.82 7.25 0.98
CA THR A 155 12.57 7.03 1.74
C THR A 155 12.49 7.91 3.00
N GLY A 156 13.60 8.03 3.73
CA GLY A 156 13.65 8.85 4.94
C GLY A 156 13.34 10.33 4.69
N LYS A 157 13.77 10.87 3.55
CA LYS A 157 13.52 12.27 3.16
C LYS A 157 12.06 12.46 2.71
N VAL A 158 11.49 11.47 2.02
CA VAL A 158 10.08 11.53 1.60
C VAL A 158 9.17 11.48 2.82
N ILE A 159 9.48 10.64 3.81
CA ILE A 159 8.77 10.61 5.10
C ILE A 159 8.87 11.96 5.83
N ASP A 160 10.04 12.59 5.87
CA ASP A 160 10.18 13.89 6.55
C ASP A 160 9.31 14.96 5.87
N ARG A 161 9.28 15.02 4.52
CA ARG A 161 8.39 15.94 3.79
C ARG A 161 6.91 15.66 4.07
N PHE A 162 6.51 14.39 4.07
CA PHE A 162 5.14 13.99 4.40
C PHE A 162 4.74 14.49 5.78
N VAL A 163 5.58 14.29 6.79
CA VAL A 163 5.33 14.76 8.15
C VAL A 163 5.26 16.29 8.21
N GLU A 164 6.20 16.99 7.55
CA GLU A 164 6.23 18.45 7.49
C GLU A 164 4.99 19.00 6.76
N GLY A 165 4.54 18.36 5.69
CA GLY A 165 3.31 18.73 4.97
C GLY A 165 2.07 18.60 5.85
N ILE A 166 1.92 17.47 6.53
CA ILE A 166 0.80 17.26 7.48
C ILE A 166 0.85 18.28 8.62
N GLU A 167 2.05 18.56 9.21
CA GLU A 167 2.18 19.56 10.28
C GLU A 167 1.80 20.95 9.82
N LYS A 168 2.25 21.33 8.62
CA LYS A 168 1.93 22.64 8.03
C LYS A 168 0.43 22.82 7.78
N ASN A 169 -0.24 21.75 7.34
CA ASN A 169 -1.66 21.77 7.00
C ASN A 169 -2.57 21.42 8.19
N SER A 170 -2.01 21.19 9.38
CA SER A 170 -2.78 20.88 10.59
C SER A 170 -3.09 22.13 11.39
N SER A 171 -4.34 22.28 11.77
CA SER A 171 -4.80 23.33 12.68
C SER A 171 -5.65 22.73 13.78
N GLY A 172 -5.34 23.04 15.05
CA GLY A 172 -6.12 22.55 16.20
C GLY A 172 -6.08 21.03 16.39
N GLY A 173 -5.18 20.32 15.72
CA GLY A 173 -5.05 18.86 15.77
C GLY A 173 -5.75 18.12 14.64
N PHE A 174 -6.44 18.81 13.75
CA PHE A 174 -7.01 18.25 12.53
C PHE A 174 -6.05 18.48 11.38
N CYS A 175 -5.83 17.44 10.57
CA CYS A 175 -5.13 17.54 9.31
C CYS A 175 -6.09 18.09 8.26
N ASN A 176 -5.80 19.25 7.72
CA ASN A 176 -6.55 19.78 6.59
C ASN A 176 -5.82 19.41 5.30
N ASP A 177 -6.31 18.38 4.62
CA ASP A 177 -5.74 17.89 3.37
C ASP A 177 -5.93 18.85 2.21
N ASP A 178 -6.99 19.64 2.25
CA ASP A 178 -7.25 20.70 1.28
C ASP A 178 -7.30 22.06 2.00
N PRO A 179 -6.18 22.82 2.01
CA PRO A 179 -6.16 24.13 2.65
C PRO A 179 -7.14 25.13 2.02
N ASN A 180 -7.71 24.82 0.84
CA ASN A 180 -8.66 25.66 0.12
C ASN A 180 -10.09 25.07 0.13
N GLY A 181 -10.27 23.88 0.65
CA GLY A 181 -11.55 23.16 0.68
C GLY A 181 -12.25 23.19 2.03
N PRO A 182 -13.48 22.64 2.11
CA PRO A 182 -14.19 22.50 3.37
C PRO A 182 -13.49 21.47 4.26
N SER A 183 -13.01 21.90 5.41
CA SER A 183 -12.44 21.02 6.43
C SER A 183 -13.44 19.94 6.88
N GLY A 184 -12.96 18.73 7.13
CA GLY A 184 -13.71 17.68 7.82
C GLY A 184 -13.87 16.36 7.06
N VAL A 185 -13.96 16.35 5.73
CA VAL A 185 -14.10 15.10 4.96
C VAL A 185 -12.76 14.39 4.83
N TYR A 186 -11.65 15.13 4.78
CA TYR A 186 -10.31 14.62 4.53
C TYR A 186 -9.48 14.34 5.81
N ASP A 187 -9.94 14.75 6.98
CA ASP A 187 -9.21 14.49 8.24
C ASP A 187 -9.01 12.99 8.52
N ILE A 188 -9.95 12.15 8.04
CA ILE A 188 -9.84 10.69 8.12
C ILE A 188 -8.73 10.18 7.19
N TYR A 189 -8.56 10.76 6.01
CA TYR A 189 -7.53 10.36 5.07
C TYR A 189 -6.11 10.63 5.56
N GLY A 190 -5.89 11.71 6.31
CA GLY A 190 -4.63 11.96 6.99
C GLY A 190 -4.24 10.80 7.91
N LEU A 191 -5.16 10.31 8.74
CA LEU A 191 -4.92 9.16 9.62
C LEU A 191 -4.67 7.86 8.83
N LEU A 192 -5.48 7.59 7.79
CA LEU A 192 -5.30 6.42 6.93
C LEU A 192 -3.93 6.45 6.23
N SER A 193 -3.47 7.64 5.82
CA SER A 193 -2.16 7.83 5.23
C SER A 193 -1.02 7.47 6.21
N PHE A 194 -1.14 7.81 7.49
CA PHE A 194 -0.18 7.37 8.50
C PHE A 194 -0.13 5.85 8.66
N ILE A 195 -1.27 5.19 8.64
CA ILE A 195 -1.36 3.72 8.69
C ILE A 195 -0.65 3.13 7.46
N PHE A 196 -0.93 3.65 6.28
CA PHE A 196 -0.34 3.22 5.03
C PHE A 196 1.18 3.43 5.00
N VAL A 197 1.66 4.61 5.40
CA VAL A 197 3.10 4.90 5.50
C VAL A 197 3.79 4.00 6.52
N ARG A 198 3.14 3.74 7.67
CA ARG A 198 3.66 2.80 8.66
C ARG A 198 3.79 1.41 8.07
N GLN A 199 2.79 0.94 7.33
CA GLN A 199 2.80 -0.36 6.66
C GLN A 199 3.94 -0.43 5.64
N ALA A 200 4.06 0.56 4.75
CA ALA A 200 5.15 0.66 3.79
C ALA A 200 6.52 0.59 4.48
N LEU A 201 6.70 1.36 5.54
CA LEU A 201 7.96 1.39 6.29
C LEU A 201 8.27 0.07 7.00
N GLN A 202 7.26 -0.67 7.47
CA GLN A 202 7.46 -2.01 8.05
C GLN A 202 8.02 -3.00 7.03
N LEU A 203 7.68 -2.85 5.76
CA LEU A 203 8.14 -3.68 4.64
C LEU A 203 9.50 -3.22 4.08
N HIS A 204 10.04 -2.09 4.54
CA HIS A 204 11.31 -1.56 4.05
C HIS A 204 12.49 -2.48 4.37
N ALA A 205 13.38 -2.69 3.42
CA ALA A 205 14.57 -3.54 3.60
C ALA A 205 15.59 -2.97 4.61
N ASN A 206 15.64 -1.63 4.77
CA ASN A 206 16.56 -0.96 5.68
C ASN A 206 16.01 -0.90 7.13
N VAL A 207 16.49 -1.81 7.98
CA VAL A 207 16.05 -1.93 9.38
C VAL A 207 16.34 -0.65 10.17
N HIS A 208 17.51 -0.03 9.97
CA HIS A 208 17.88 1.19 10.72
C HIS A 208 16.96 2.38 10.40
N LEU A 209 16.47 2.47 9.16
CA LEU A 209 15.47 3.49 8.82
C LEU A 209 14.16 3.22 9.56
N LYS A 210 13.71 1.97 9.60
CA LYS A 210 12.51 1.55 10.34
C LYS A 210 12.58 1.96 11.81
N ASP A 211 13.63 1.56 12.47
CA ASP A 211 13.83 1.82 13.91
C ASP A 211 13.81 3.32 14.23
N ARG A 212 14.32 4.16 13.33
CA ARG A 212 14.36 5.61 13.52
C ARG A 212 13.04 6.31 13.22
N LYS A 213 12.30 5.85 12.18
CA LYS A 213 11.13 6.56 11.65
C LYS A 213 9.79 6.05 12.21
N LEU A 214 9.66 4.75 12.52
CA LEU A 214 8.42 4.19 13.06
C LEU A 214 7.96 4.85 14.37
N PRO A 215 8.83 5.11 15.37
CA PRO A 215 8.41 5.79 16.59
C PRO A 215 7.88 7.20 16.31
N LYS A 216 8.50 7.93 15.40
CA LYS A 216 8.05 9.29 15.00
C LYS A 216 6.65 9.24 14.39
N LEU A 217 6.42 8.36 13.41
CA LEU A 217 5.11 8.18 12.78
C LEU A 217 4.04 7.74 13.80
N ARG A 218 4.39 6.86 14.73
CA ARG A 218 3.48 6.45 15.80
C ARG A 218 3.06 7.63 16.67
N THR A 219 4.00 8.46 17.10
CA THR A 219 3.71 9.65 17.91
C THR A 219 2.75 10.59 17.18
N PHE A 220 2.93 10.76 15.88
CA PHE A 220 2.01 11.56 15.07
C PHE A 220 0.61 10.94 15.02
N ALA A 221 0.49 9.66 14.67
CA ALA A 221 -0.81 8.97 14.64
C ALA A 221 -1.54 9.04 15.99
N GLU A 222 -0.84 8.83 17.10
CA GLU A 222 -1.41 8.94 18.44
C GLU A 222 -1.92 10.36 18.77
N LYS A 223 -1.24 11.38 18.26
CA LYS A 223 -1.69 12.78 18.41
C LYS A 223 -3.06 12.98 17.75
N TYR A 224 -3.24 12.46 16.53
CA TYR A 224 -4.52 12.58 15.80
C TYR A 224 -5.62 11.71 16.40
N LEU A 225 -5.31 10.48 16.82
CA LEU A 225 -6.29 9.58 17.44
C LEU A 225 -6.91 10.15 18.72
N ARG A 226 -6.15 10.95 19.50
CA ARG A 226 -6.66 11.59 20.73
C ARG A 226 -7.65 12.73 20.45
N MET A 227 -7.76 13.16 19.22
CA MET A 227 -8.67 14.25 18.82
C MET A 227 -9.99 13.72 18.28
N LEU A 228 -10.12 12.42 18.03
CA LEU A 228 -11.38 11.81 17.67
C LEU A 228 -12.30 11.78 18.89
N PRO A 229 -13.59 12.16 18.76
CA PRO A 229 -14.55 12.02 19.83
C PRO A 229 -14.70 10.55 20.25
N ASP A 230 -14.94 10.33 21.55
CA ASP A 230 -15.21 9.02 22.13
C ASP A 230 -16.45 8.37 21.53
#